data_696f25ef97eba003e7b2010833648d08
#
_entry.id   696f25ef97eba003e7b2010833648d08
#
_cell.length_a   1.000
_cell.length_b   1.000
_cell.length_c   1.000
_cell.angle_alpha   90.00
_cell.angle_beta   90.00
_cell.angle_gamma   90.00
#
_symmetry.space_group_name_H-M   'P 1'
#
loop_
_entity.id
_entity.type
_entity.pdbx_description
1 polymer ?
#
loop_
_entity_poly.entity_id
_entity_poly.type
_entity_poly.pdbx_seq_one_letter_code
_entity_poly.pdbx_strand_id
1 'polypeptide(L)'
;ARPYSFFVSMATVVMSAAIAFSEGYVKWLPAILCLLFAVLAQATSNLVNDYADFKTGSDNENSLGKDRKLVSGEITPKAMLRAITISATLCLLVGLPLIYWGGWILLPFGLIIIAAAFCYSLGPLPLSYNALGDVAVILFFGIVPVTFTYYILTKSIDLEIIAAGLAMGLVV
;
A
#
# COMPACT_ATOMS: atom_id res chain seq x y z
N ALA A 1 5.57 -9.82 9.56
CA ALA A 1 4.56 -9.43 8.55
C ALA A 1 3.18 -9.46 9.17
N ARG A 2 2.35 -8.46 8.89
CA ARG A 2 0.97 -8.34 9.40
C ARG A 2 0.01 -8.89 8.32
N PRO A 3 -0.43 -10.16 8.37
CA PRO A 3 -1.21 -10.76 7.28
C PRO A 3 -2.54 -10.04 7.04
N TYR A 4 -3.15 -9.48 8.08
CA TYR A 4 -4.42 -8.75 7.96
C TYR A 4 -4.35 -7.53 7.03
N SER A 5 -3.23 -6.82 6.99
CA SER A 5 -3.08 -5.64 6.15
C SER A 5 -3.13 -5.96 4.65
N PHE A 6 -2.74 -7.18 4.25
CA PHE A 6 -2.88 -7.64 2.86
C PHE A 6 -4.34 -7.80 2.46
N PHE A 7 -5.17 -8.38 3.33
CA PHE A 7 -6.60 -8.53 3.06
C PHE A 7 -7.28 -7.19 2.88
N VAL A 8 -6.91 -6.18 3.67
CA VAL A 8 -7.45 -4.82 3.54
C VAL A 8 -7.08 -4.22 2.18
N SER A 9 -5.80 -4.25 1.82
CA SER A 9 -5.34 -3.70 0.53
C SER A 9 -5.95 -4.43 -0.68
N MET A 10 -6.17 -5.73 -0.56
CA MET A 10 -6.86 -6.52 -1.60
C MET A 10 -8.35 -6.16 -1.67
N ALA A 11 -9.02 -6.03 -0.53
CA ALA A 11 -10.45 -5.74 -0.47
C ALA A 11 -10.81 -4.41 -1.13
N THR A 12 -10.00 -3.36 -0.92
CA THR A 12 -10.20 -2.05 -1.53
C THR A 12 -10.14 -2.10 -3.05
N VAL A 13 -9.15 -2.81 -3.61
CA VAL A 13 -9.00 -2.97 -5.06
C VAL A 13 -10.10 -3.85 -5.65
N VAL A 14 -10.43 -4.97 -4.98
CA VAL A 14 -11.49 -5.89 -5.43
C VAL A 14 -12.84 -5.20 -5.43
N MET A 15 -13.17 -4.45 -4.37
CA MET A 15 -14.42 -3.69 -4.29
C MET A 15 -14.50 -2.67 -5.43
N SER A 16 -13.44 -1.90 -5.64
CA SER A 16 -13.38 -0.89 -6.71
C SER A 16 -13.54 -1.51 -8.10
N ALA A 17 -12.86 -2.63 -8.35
CA ALA A 17 -13.00 -3.37 -9.60
C ALA A 17 -14.42 -3.94 -9.78
N ALA A 18 -15.04 -4.46 -8.72
CA ALA A 18 -16.41 -4.97 -8.76
C ALA A 18 -17.42 -3.87 -9.13
N ILE A 19 -17.26 -2.66 -8.58
CA ILE A 19 -18.09 -1.50 -8.93
C ILE A 19 -17.92 -1.17 -10.42
N ALA A 20 -16.68 -1.01 -10.90
CA ALA A 20 -16.41 -0.74 -12.30
C ALA A 20 -16.97 -1.83 -13.23
N PHE A 21 -16.88 -3.09 -12.83
CA PHE A 21 -17.41 -4.21 -13.61
C PHE A 21 -18.95 -4.22 -13.65
N SER A 22 -19.62 -3.85 -12.55
CA SER A 22 -21.07 -3.72 -12.52
C SER A 22 -21.61 -2.63 -13.44
N GLU A 23 -20.77 -1.63 -13.74
CA GLU A 23 -21.06 -0.54 -14.68
C GLU A 23 -20.66 -0.88 -16.14
N GLY A 24 -20.15 -2.10 -16.39
CA GLY A 24 -19.79 -2.58 -17.72
C GLY A 24 -18.32 -2.38 -18.12
N TYR A 25 -17.47 -1.82 -17.24
CA TYR A 25 -16.04 -1.60 -17.51
C TYR A 25 -15.20 -2.83 -17.19
N VAL A 26 -15.45 -3.96 -17.85
CA VAL A 26 -14.78 -5.23 -17.58
C VAL A 26 -13.40 -5.27 -18.24
N LYS A 27 -12.36 -4.92 -17.48
CA LYS A 27 -10.95 -4.93 -17.92
C LYS A 27 -10.11 -5.75 -16.93
N TRP A 28 -9.99 -7.05 -17.17
CA TRP A 28 -9.34 -7.99 -16.26
C TRP A 28 -7.84 -7.71 -16.05
N LEU A 29 -7.10 -7.42 -17.13
CA LEU A 29 -5.65 -7.24 -17.02
C LEU A 29 -5.28 -6.04 -16.12
N PRO A 30 -5.78 -4.81 -16.33
CA PRO A 30 -5.49 -3.71 -15.42
C PRO A 30 -6.03 -3.95 -14.01
N ALA A 31 -7.15 -4.63 -13.81
CA ALA A 31 -7.65 -4.97 -12.48
C ALA A 31 -6.67 -5.90 -11.72
N ILE A 32 -6.15 -6.93 -12.38
CA ILE A 32 -5.14 -7.83 -11.81
C ILE A 32 -3.85 -7.07 -11.51
N LEU A 33 -3.40 -6.19 -12.40
CA LEU A 33 -2.20 -5.37 -12.17
C LEU A 33 -2.39 -4.40 -10.98
N CYS A 34 -3.57 -3.79 -10.81
CA CYS A 34 -3.90 -2.99 -9.63
C CYS A 34 -3.82 -3.82 -8.35
N LEU A 35 -4.34 -5.04 -8.37
CA LEU A 35 -4.30 -5.96 -7.23
C LEU A 35 -2.86 -6.34 -6.87
N LEU A 36 -2.05 -6.71 -7.86
CA LEU A 36 -0.64 -7.04 -7.67
C LEU A 36 0.15 -5.83 -7.15
N PHE A 37 -0.11 -4.64 -7.70
CA PHE A 37 0.50 -3.39 -7.23
C PHE A 37 0.17 -3.14 -5.76
N ALA A 38 -1.10 -3.25 -5.36
CA ALA A 38 -1.53 -3.05 -3.98
C ALA A 38 -0.88 -4.05 -3.02
N VAL A 39 -0.79 -5.33 -3.39
CA VAL A 39 -0.12 -6.37 -2.60
C VAL A 39 1.37 -6.07 -2.44
N LEU A 40 2.06 -5.66 -3.50
CA LEU A 40 3.49 -5.34 -3.47
C LEU A 40 3.76 -4.05 -2.69
N ALA A 41 2.92 -3.03 -2.84
CA ALA A 41 3.00 -1.79 -2.06
C ALA A 41 2.81 -2.09 -0.56
N GLN A 42 1.84 -2.93 -0.21
CA GLN A 42 1.60 -3.39 1.15
C GLN A 42 2.79 -4.19 1.71
N ALA A 43 3.35 -5.10 0.92
CA ALA A 43 4.54 -5.85 1.30
C ALA A 43 5.72 -4.91 1.59
N THR A 44 5.96 -3.95 0.70
CA THR A 44 7.00 -2.93 0.87
C THR A 44 6.80 -2.13 2.15
N SER A 45 5.58 -1.62 2.39
CA SER A 45 5.24 -0.87 3.60
C SER A 45 5.48 -1.68 4.88
N ASN A 46 5.06 -2.94 4.90
CA ASN A 46 5.28 -3.83 6.05
C ASN A 46 6.77 -4.09 6.32
N LEU A 47 7.58 -4.32 5.27
CA LEU A 47 9.02 -4.54 5.40
C LEU A 47 9.73 -3.27 5.89
N VAL A 48 9.36 -2.10 5.37
CA VAL A 48 9.89 -0.80 5.80
C VAL A 48 9.55 -0.55 7.26
N ASN A 49 8.31 -0.84 7.67
CA ASN A 49 7.86 -0.69 9.05
C ASN A 49 8.65 -1.61 10.00
N ASP A 50 8.78 -2.90 9.68
CA ASP A 50 9.57 -3.85 10.48
C ASP A 50 11.04 -3.40 10.59
N TYR A 51 11.62 -2.84 9.52
CA TYR A 51 12.99 -2.31 9.54
C TYR A 51 13.12 -1.03 10.38
N ALA A 52 12.13 -0.12 10.29
CA ALA A 52 12.11 1.12 11.07
C ALA A 52 11.98 0.83 12.57
N ASP A 53 11.07 -0.05 12.95
CA ASP A 53 10.85 -0.47 14.34
C ASP A 53 12.13 -1.09 14.94
N PHE A 54 12.86 -1.90 14.16
CA PHE A 54 14.17 -2.42 14.55
C PHE A 54 15.20 -1.30 14.75
N LYS A 55 15.30 -0.35 13.79
CA LYS A 55 16.30 0.72 13.82
C LYS A 55 16.06 1.73 14.95
N THR A 56 14.82 2.01 15.31
CA THR A 56 14.45 2.92 16.39
C THR A 56 14.48 2.28 17.77
N GLY A 57 14.67 0.94 17.84
CA GLY A 57 14.64 0.20 19.10
C GLY A 57 13.21 0.09 19.69
N SER A 58 12.18 0.47 18.93
CA SER A 58 10.78 0.27 19.32
C SER A 58 10.45 -1.21 19.43
N ASP A 59 11.18 -2.05 18.70
CA ASP A 59 11.18 -3.49 18.79
C ASP A 59 12.34 -3.93 19.68
N ASN A 60 12.07 -4.33 20.92
CA ASN A 60 13.04 -4.90 21.85
C ASN A 60 12.64 -6.34 22.25
N GLU A 61 13.54 -7.05 22.92
CA GLU A 61 13.35 -8.44 23.35
C GLU A 61 12.13 -8.62 24.27
N ASN A 62 11.69 -7.55 24.96
CA ASN A 62 10.56 -7.55 25.87
C ASN A 62 9.22 -7.23 25.20
N SER A 63 9.19 -6.95 23.90
CA SER A 63 7.95 -6.64 23.17
C SER A 63 7.16 -7.92 22.93
N LEU A 64 6.14 -8.15 23.74
CA LEU A 64 5.27 -9.33 23.72
C LEU A 64 4.57 -9.52 22.35
N GLY A 65 4.71 -10.71 21.78
CA GLY A 65 3.75 -11.26 20.82
C GLY A 65 4.05 -11.17 19.34
N LYS A 66 5.26 -10.80 18.90
CA LYS A 66 5.64 -10.82 17.46
C LYS A 66 6.96 -11.54 17.25
N ASP A 67 6.99 -12.49 16.29
CA ASP A 67 8.20 -13.05 15.72
C ASP A 67 9.04 -11.94 15.06
N ARG A 68 9.97 -11.37 15.81
CA ARG A 68 10.80 -10.24 15.38
C ARG A 68 12.12 -10.75 14.84
N LYS A 69 12.07 -11.23 13.63
CA LYS A 69 13.19 -11.91 12.97
C LYS A 69 14.44 -11.05 12.80
N LEU A 70 14.31 -9.71 12.87
CA LEU A 70 15.46 -8.80 12.89
C LEU A 70 16.10 -8.73 14.29
N VAL A 71 15.30 -8.71 15.36
CA VAL A 71 15.79 -8.65 16.73
C VAL A 71 16.38 -9.98 17.13
N SER A 72 15.76 -11.11 16.73
CA SER A 72 16.29 -12.46 16.97
C SER A 72 17.53 -12.80 16.15
N GLY A 73 17.90 -11.97 15.17
CA GLY A 73 19.03 -12.22 14.28
C GLY A 73 18.78 -13.26 13.18
N GLU A 74 17.55 -13.80 13.08
CA GLU A 74 17.19 -14.72 12.00
C GLU A 74 17.29 -14.07 10.61
N ILE A 75 17.03 -12.76 10.53
CA ILE A 75 17.18 -11.96 9.31
C ILE A 75 18.15 -10.83 9.58
N THR A 76 19.18 -10.70 8.75
CA THR A 76 20.13 -9.60 8.87
C THR A 76 19.53 -8.29 8.35
N PRO A 77 19.93 -7.12 8.89
CA PRO A 77 19.46 -5.82 8.38
C PRO A 77 19.74 -5.62 6.88
N LYS A 78 20.87 -6.18 6.39
CA LYS A 78 21.21 -6.15 4.95
C LYS A 78 20.24 -6.98 4.11
N ALA A 79 19.82 -8.15 4.60
CA ALA A 79 18.83 -8.99 3.92
C ALA A 79 17.46 -8.30 3.88
N MET A 80 17.06 -7.63 4.97
CA MET A 80 15.82 -6.85 5.02
C MET A 80 15.84 -5.69 4.02
N LEU A 81 16.93 -4.92 3.94
CA LEU A 81 17.06 -3.84 2.96
C LEU A 81 17.00 -4.36 1.52
N ARG A 82 17.61 -5.51 1.23
CA ARG A 82 17.47 -6.16 -0.09
C ARG A 82 16.02 -6.53 -0.40
N ALA A 83 15.30 -7.11 0.57
CA ALA A 83 13.89 -7.45 0.41
C ALA A 83 13.01 -6.22 0.14
N ILE A 84 13.25 -5.11 0.85
CA ILE A 84 12.58 -3.82 0.63
C ILE A 84 12.86 -3.32 -0.81
N THR A 85 14.13 -3.32 -1.23
CA THR A 85 14.51 -2.86 -2.58
C THR A 85 13.86 -3.71 -3.66
N ILE A 86 13.89 -5.04 -3.52
CA ILE A 86 13.26 -5.97 -4.48
C ILE A 86 11.77 -5.73 -4.54
N SER A 87 11.09 -5.65 -3.40
CA SER A 87 9.64 -5.45 -3.33
C SER A 87 9.23 -4.11 -3.95
N ALA A 88 9.95 -3.02 -3.63
CA ALA A 88 9.70 -1.70 -4.20
C ALA A 88 9.94 -1.67 -5.73
N THR A 89 11.00 -2.33 -6.20
CA THR A 89 11.29 -2.45 -7.63
C THR A 89 10.20 -3.23 -8.37
N LEU A 90 9.74 -4.36 -7.80
CA LEU A 90 8.63 -5.13 -8.38
C LEU A 90 7.34 -4.31 -8.39
N CYS A 91 7.07 -3.54 -7.33
CA CYS A 91 5.92 -2.64 -7.27
C CYS A 91 5.96 -1.61 -8.42
N LEU A 92 7.12 -0.99 -8.69
CA LEU A 92 7.30 -0.08 -9.82
C LEU A 92 7.10 -0.79 -11.16
N LEU A 93 7.70 -1.97 -11.36
CA LEU A 93 7.57 -2.74 -12.60
C LEU A 93 6.12 -3.14 -12.90
N VAL A 94 5.33 -3.47 -11.89
CA VAL A 94 3.90 -3.76 -12.03
C VAL A 94 3.08 -2.49 -12.23
N GLY A 95 3.49 -1.37 -11.63
CA GLY A 95 2.82 -0.08 -11.76
C GLY A 95 3.01 0.59 -13.12
N LEU A 96 4.19 0.44 -13.75
CA LEU A 96 4.47 1.07 -15.03
C LEU A 96 3.47 0.72 -16.15
N PRO A 97 3.08 -0.55 -16.37
CA PRO A 97 2.06 -0.89 -17.38
C PRO A 97 0.70 -0.22 -17.13
N LEU A 98 0.35 0.11 -15.88
CA LEU A 98 -0.91 0.78 -15.57
C LEU A 98 -1.02 2.17 -16.19
N ILE A 99 0.12 2.81 -16.51
CA ILE A 99 0.18 4.10 -17.21
C ILE A 99 -0.50 4.00 -18.58
N TYR A 100 -0.46 2.85 -19.24
CA TYR A 100 -1.15 2.65 -20.52
C TYR A 100 -2.67 2.87 -20.40
N TRP A 101 -3.27 2.40 -19.30
CA TRP A 101 -4.71 2.57 -19.05
C TRP A 101 -5.03 3.85 -18.28
N GLY A 102 -4.22 4.25 -17.31
CA GLY A 102 -4.48 5.41 -16.44
C GLY A 102 -3.92 6.73 -16.95
N GLY A 103 -2.92 6.66 -17.86
CA GLY A 103 -2.20 7.84 -18.34
C GLY A 103 -1.02 8.23 -17.42
N TRP A 104 -0.21 9.17 -17.90
CA TRP A 104 0.99 9.62 -17.22
C TRP A 104 0.76 10.22 -15.83
N ILE A 105 -0.47 10.63 -15.52
CA ILE A 105 -0.86 11.11 -14.20
C ILE A 105 -0.60 10.09 -13.09
N LEU A 106 -0.64 8.78 -13.41
CA LEU A 106 -0.38 7.73 -12.44
C LEU A 106 1.07 7.69 -11.95
N LEU A 107 2.03 8.19 -12.74
CA LEU A 107 3.45 8.13 -12.38
C LEU A 107 3.76 8.94 -11.12
N PRO A 108 3.43 10.26 -11.02
CA PRO A 108 3.66 11.00 -9.80
C PRO A 108 2.90 10.43 -8.60
N PHE A 109 1.67 9.96 -8.79
CA PHE A 109 0.91 9.35 -7.71
C PHE A 109 1.49 8.02 -7.23
N GLY A 110 1.96 7.16 -8.14
CA GLY A 110 2.66 5.93 -7.80
C GLY A 110 3.94 6.20 -6.99
N LEU A 111 4.71 7.21 -7.39
CA LEU A 111 5.90 7.64 -6.64
C LEU A 111 5.54 8.20 -5.26
N ILE A 112 4.46 8.98 -5.14
CA ILE A 112 3.96 9.48 -3.85
C ILE A 112 3.54 8.33 -2.95
N ILE A 113 2.85 7.31 -3.45
CA ILE A 113 2.44 6.13 -2.68
C ILE A 113 3.67 5.40 -2.12
N ILE A 114 4.68 5.18 -2.95
CA ILE A 114 5.91 4.52 -2.52
C ILE A 114 6.65 5.39 -1.50
N ALA A 115 6.80 6.69 -1.76
CA ALA A 115 7.42 7.62 -0.82
C ALA A 115 6.67 7.66 0.51
N ALA A 116 5.34 7.66 0.49
CA ALA A 116 4.52 7.63 1.70
C ALA A 116 4.74 6.35 2.52
N ALA A 117 4.91 5.19 1.88
CA ALA A 117 5.24 3.93 2.56
C ALA A 117 6.57 4.04 3.34
N PHE A 118 7.55 4.76 2.80
CA PHE A 118 8.81 5.03 3.51
C PHE A 118 8.64 6.11 4.60
N CYS A 119 7.99 7.22 4.30
CA CYS A 119 7.79 8.33 5.25
C CYS A 119 6.89 7.94 6.43
N TYR A 120 5.98 6.98 6.23
CA TYR A 120 5.13 6.48 7.30
C TYR A 120 5.93 5.94 8.49
N SER A 121 7.06 5.30 8.23
CA SER A 121 7.86 4.61 9.25
C SER A 121 9.28 5.16 9.45
N LEU A 122 9.91 5.74 8.43
CA LEU A 122 11.34 6.10 8.40
C LEU A 122 11.60 7.60 8.34
N GLY A 123 10.60 8.45 8.39
CA GLY A 123 10.78 9.91 8.33
C GLY A 123 11.31 10.53 9.64
N PRO A 124 11.78 11.77 9.62
CA PRO A 124 12.14 12.52 10.82
C PRO A 124 10.94 12.78 11.76
N LEU A 125 9.73 12.68 11.22
CA LEU A 125 8.44 12.70 11.93
C LEU A 125 7.60 11.55 11.38
N PRO A 126 7.82 10.29 11.84
CA PRO A 126 7.06 9.15 11.32
C PRO A 126 5.57 9.38 11.55
N LEU A 127 4.78 9.32 10.48
CA LEU A 127 3.32 9.55 10.55
C LEU A 127 2.63 8.56 11.50
N SER A 128 3.21 7.37 11.66
CA SER A 128 2.71 6.32 12.58
C SER A 128 2.71 6.71 14.06
N TYR A 129 3.50 7.72 14.45
CA TYR A 129 3.58 8.18 15.85
C TYR A 129 2.76 9.45 16.13
N ASN A 130 2.09 10.00 15.10
CA ASN A 130 1.28 11.21 15.21
C ASN A 130 -0.18 10.90 14.84
N ALA A 131 -1.12 11.75 15.26
CA ALA A 131 -2.54 11.69 14.84
C ALA A 131 -2.73 11.70 13.29
N LEU A 132 -1.67 12.09 12.55
CA LEU A 132 -1.62 12.00 11.09
C LEU A 132 -1.56 10.57 10.56
N GLY A 133 -1.23 9.58 11.40
CA GLY A 133 -1.22 8.16 11.03
C GLY A 133 -2.58 7.67 10.58
N ASP A 134 -3.64 8.01 11.30
CA ASP A 134 -5.01 7.61 10.97
C ASP A 134 -5.46 8.25 9.65
N VAL A 135 -5.13 9.53 9.45
CA VAL A 135 -5.40 10.23 8.18
C VAL A 135 -4.65 9.58 7.02
N ALA A 136 -3.39 9.22 7.23
CA ALA A 136 -2.59 8.52 6.22
C ALA A 136 -3.18 7.13 5.89
N VAL A 137 -3.67 6.39 6.90
CA VAL A 137 -4.35 5.11 6.69
C VAL A 137 -5.62 5.30 5.85
N ILE A 138 -6.49 6.24 6.20
CA ILE A 138 -7.71 6.52 5.43
C ILE A 138 -7.37 6.87 3.98
N LEU A 139 -6.36 7.69 3.75
CA LEU A 139 -5.95 8.08 2.41
C LEU A 139 -5.33 6.92 1.62
N PHE A 140 -4.29 6.28 2.16
CA PHE A 140 -3.48 5.32 1.42
C PHE A 140 -4.01 3.89 1.42
N PHE A 141 -4.90 3.54 2.35
CA PHE A 141 -5.56 2.23 2.39
C PHE A 141 -7.03 2.27 2.01
N GLY A 142 -7.63 3.45 1.92
CA GLY A 142 -9.03 3.64 1.54
C GLY A 142 -9.16 4.41 0.23
N ILE A 143 -9.09 5.74 0.29
CA ILE A 143 -9.46 6.62 -0.82
C ILE A 143 -8.58 6.37 -2.05
N VAL A 144 -7.25 6.36 -1.90
CA VAL A 144 -6.31 6.25 -3.01
C VAL A 144 -6.48 4.93 -3.77
N PRO A 145 -6.40 3.73 -3.16
CA PRO A 145 -6.49 2.47 -3.90
C PRO A 145 -7.86 2.28 -4.55
N VAL A 146 -8.96 2.71 -3.91
CA VAL A 146 -10.30 2.61 -4.47
C VAL A 146 -10.45 3.55 -5.66
N THR A 147 -10.14 4.84 -5.50
CA THR A 147 -10.32 5.86 -6.54
C THR A 147 -9.42 5.59 -7.76
N PHE A 148 -8.14 5.24 -7.53
CA PHE A 148 -7.24 4.99 -8.65
C PHE A 148 -7.52 3.70 -9.39
N THR A 149 -7.92 2.63 -8.71
CA THR A 149 -8.36 1.40 -9.38
C THR A 149 -9.56 1.67 -10.27
N TYR A 150 -10.58 2.35 -9.74
CA TYR A 150 -11.76 2.73 -10.52
C TYR A 150 -11.39 3.60 -11.72
N TYR A 151 -10.58 4.64 -11.51
CA TYR A 151 -10.11 5.53 -12.58
C TYR A 151 -9.34 4.79 -13.69
N ILE A 152 -8.49 3.84 -13.36
CA ILE A 152 -7.76 3.04 -14.35
C ILE A 152 -8.72 2.23 -15.22
N LEU A 153 -9.80 1.73 -14.63
CA LEU A 153 -10.79 0.91 -15.32
C LEU A 153 -11.79 1.73 -16.13
N THR A 154 -12.30 2.84 -15.57
CA THR A 154 -13.41 3.61 -16.13
C THR A 154 -12.99 4.91 -16.83
N LYS A 155 -11.88 5.52 -16.43
CA LYS A 155 -11.42 6.87 -16.79
C LYS A 155 -12.25 7.99 -16.16
N SER A 156 -13.10 7.69 -15.20
CA SER A 156 -13.88 8.66 -14.44
C SER A 156 -13.54 8.61 -12.95
N ILE A 157 -13.86 9.66 -12.24
CA ILE A 157 -13.79 9.74 -10.77
C ILE A 157 -15.10 10.40 -10.34
N ASP A 158 -15.92 9.66 -9.62
CA ASP A 158 -17.20 10.11 -9.13
C ASP A 158 -17.17 10.28 -7.61
N LEU A 159 -18.01 11.15 -7.07
CA LEU A 159 -18.07 11.40 -5.63
C LEU A 159 -18.41 10.12 -4.84
N GLU A 160 -19.21 9.25 -5.42
CA GLU A 160 -19.61 7.97 -4.83
C GLU A 160 -18.42 7.04 -4.62
N ILE A 161 -17.49 6.98 -5.58
CA ILE A 161 -16.28 6.15 -5.45
C ILE A 161 -15.31 6.71 -4.41
N ILE A 162 -15.22 8.04 -4.29
CA ILE A 162 -14.44 8.68 -3.23
C ILE A 162 -15.04 8.37 -1.85
N ALA A 163 -16.37 8.46 -1.74
CA ALA A 163 -17.09 8.12 -0.50
C ALA A 163 -16.92 6.64 -0.13
N ALA A 164 -16.96 5.74 -1.12
CA ALA A 164 -16.66 4.32 -0.92
C ALA A 164 -15.22 4.10 -0.41
N GLY A 165 -14.25 4.81 -0.98
CA GLY A 165 -12.87 4.81 -0.53
C GLY A 165 -12.71 5.32 0.91
N LEU A 166 -13.40 6.39 1.26
CA LEU A 166 -13.44 6.93 2.62
C LEU A 166 -14.03 5.90 3.61
N ALA A 167 -15.15 5.29 3.25
CA ALA A 167 -15.78 4.26 4.07
C ALA A 167 -14.84 3.08 4.32
N MET A 168 -14.14 2.61 3.29
CA MET A 168 -13.13 1.54 3.43
C MET A 168 -11.98 1.97 4.33
N GLY A 169 -11.48 3.21 4.19
CA GLY A 169 -10.39 3.73 5.01
C GLY A 169 -10.75 3.89 6.48
N LEU A 170 -12.02 4.15 6.80
CA LEU A 170 -12.51 4.26 8.18
C LEU A 170 -12.69 2.90 8.89
N VAL A 171 -12.76 1.80 8.15
CA VAL A 171 -12.90 0.43 8.69
C VAL A 171 -11.54 -0.21 8.97
N VAL A 172 -10.46 0.35 8.44
CA VAL A 172 -9.08 -0.14 8.61
C VAL A 172 -8.46 0.36 9.90
#